data_93c47260e2563a69232f8920962cb73e
#
_entry.id   93c47260e2563a69232f8920962cb73e
#
_cell.length_a   1.000
_cell.length_b   1.000
_cell.length_c   1.000
_cell.angle_alpha   90.00
_cell.angle_beta   90.00
_cell.angle_gamma   90.00
#
_symmetry.space_group_name_H-M   'P 1'
#
loop_
_entity.id
_entity.type
_entity.pdbx_description
1 polymer ?
#
loop_
_entity_poly.entity_id
_entity_poly.type
_entity_poly.pdbx_seq_one_letter_code
_entity_poly.pdbx_strand_id
1 'polypeptide(L)'
;MLVVAVALCSCDQINSILGQEAPSINDTEDPSTNESPNDSEEDDGEQTPDHNHNYVPTVIESTCTTEGYTAYLCECGKSFIGAKTPLTAHTYENGACTACGAEEPSGGNDDNNNNDNGNTEPDSFDYSLVPEYSGNNYAEIHGGVPYFTKDEITSDFFERYSDLDSLGRVGEAFACLGRETLPTSDRGSLSHNPTGWVQNSYPTSIVSTTQIYNRSHLIAWSLAGENDNAKNLMTGTPYFNQVGMQIFENWVLDYIRETGNHVMYRVTPVFVGNNLLAHGVLMEGWSVEDNGDGICFCAFVYNVQPGVILEYETGNNYLPESDGSDMNNSATLLTDVSALKPGDKIIIVSKDTSYAMGDVSSSGNNRVAVEIKKDGDTVYFGDDVTVITVVAGKTAGTYGFAVSGGYLYSASSSKNYLKTEGSLSANGSWAISIANGAATIKSTGSYTRNWLRFNGANIIFSVYGSGQSDICIYVVN
;
A
#
# COMPACT_ATOMS: atom_id res chain seq x y z
N MET A 1 -43.07 -30.23 -1.46
CA MET A 1 -43.02 -28.80 -1.11
C MET A 1 -41.86 -28.63 -0.17
N LEU A 2 -40.65 -28.39 -0.73
CA LEU A 2 -39.41 -28.32 0.02
C LEU A 2 -39.02 -26.82 0.08
N VAL A 3 -39.10 -26.24 1.26
CA VAL A 3 -38.74 -24.86 1.51
C VAL A 3 -37.23 -24.81 1.70
N VAL A 4 -36.50 -24.27 0.72
CA VAL A 4 -35.07 -23.96 0.84
C VAL A 4 -34.97 -22.62 1.54
N ALA A 5 -34.48 -22.63 2.78
CA ALA A 5 -34.13 -21.41 3.50
C ALA A 5 -32.86 -20.83 2.91
N VAL A 6 -32.96 -19.69 2.20
CA VAL A 6 -31.83 -18.88 1.77
C VAL A 6 -31.32 -18.13 3.00
N ALA A 7 -30.13 -18.49 3.48
CA ALA A 7 -29.45 -17.74 4.51
C ALA A 7 -28.96 -16.42 3.88
N LEU A 8 -29.58 -15.31 4.28
CA LEU A 8 -29.11 -13.97 3.96
C LEU A 8 -27.81 -13.73 4.72
N CYS A 9 -26.69 -13.75 4.01
CA CYS A 9 -25.41 -13.27 4.53
C CYS A 9 -25.52 -11.73 4.65
N SER A 10 -25.35 -11.19 5.86
CA SER A 10 -25.45 -9.75 6.09
C SER A 10 -24.24 -9.02 5.50
N CYS A 11 -24.44 -7.78 5.01
CA CYS A 11 -23.38 -6.90 4.47
C CYS A 11 -22.14 -6.76 5.39
N ASP A 12 -22.30 -6.96 6.68
CA ASP A 12 -21.21 -6.87 7.67
C ASP A 12 -20.15 -7.97 7.54
N GLN A 13 -20.50 -9.13 6.99
CA GLN A 13 -19.52 -10.21 6.75
C GLN A 13 -18.69 -9.97 5.50
N ILE A 14 -19.22 -9.31 4.51
CA ILE A 14 -18.49 -8.99 3.25
C ILE A 14 -17.47 -7.88 3.51
N ASN A 15 -17.82 -6.86 4.27
CA ASN A 15 -16.88 -5.79 4.66
C ASN A 15 -15.71 -6.30 5.54
N SER A 16 -15.89 -7.37 6.30
CA SER A 16 -14.80 -7.98 7.08
C SER A 16 -13.81 -8.78 6.22
N ILE A 17 -14.24 -9.23 5.03
CA ILE A 17 -13.40 -9.98 4.09
C ILE A 17 -12.59 -9.02 3.20
N LEU A 18 -13.15 -7.86 2.84
CA LEU A 18 -12.48 -6.86 2.01
C LEU A 18 -11.43 -6.02 2.76
N GLY A 19 -11.36 -6.13 4.09
CA GLY A 19 -10.36 -5.45 4.93
C GLY A 19 -9.13 -6.29 5.27
N GLN A 20 -8.95 -7.46 4.67
CA GLN A 20 -7.72 -8.24 4.87
C GLN A 20 -6.70 -7.93 3.78
N GLU A 21 -5.59 -7.34 4.21
CA GLU A 21 -4.41 -7.09 3.37
C GLU A 21 -3.97 -8.38 2.65
N ALA A 22 -3.64 -8.25 1.37
CA ALA A 22 -3.08 -9.32 0.57
C ALA A 22 -1.77 -9.84 1.22
N PRO A 23 -1.56 -11.16 1.29
CA PRO A 23 -0.32 -11.70 1.79
C PRO A 23 0.84 -11.29 0.87
N SER A 24 1.87 -10.69 1.46
CA SER A 24 3.11 -10.34 0.78
C SER A 24 3.79 -11.62 0.27
N ILE A 25 3.84 -11.80 -1.04
CA ILE A 25 4.72 -12.79 -1.65
C ILE A 25 6.10 -12.15 -1.72
N ASN A 26 7.04 -12.72 -0.95
CA ASN A 26 8.45 -12.40 -1.02
C ASN A 26 9.04 -12.93 -2.34
N ASP A 27 9.18 -12.06 -3.34
CA ASP A 27 10.18 -12.22 -4.38
C ASP A 27 11.30 -11.21 -4.12
N THR A 28 12.21 -11.59 -3.23
CA THR A 28 13.48 -10.91 -3.06
C THR A 28 14.56 -11.78 -3.66
N GLU A 29 15.06 -11.45 -4.83
CA GLU A 29 16.46 -11.69 -5.16
C GLU A 29 16.98 -10.58 -6.08
N ASP A 30 17.72 -9.66 -5.48
CA ASP A 30 18.72 -8.85 -6.18
C ASP A 30 20.07 -9.57 -6.00
N PRO A 31 20.69 -10.12 -7.06
CA PRO A 31 21.97 -10.75 -6.96
C PRO A 31 23.11 -9.76 -7.25
N SER A 32 23.52 -9.00 -6.26
CA SER A 32 24.85 -8.37 -6.30
C SER A 32 25.46 -8.28 -4.91
N THR A 33 25.96 -9.38 -4.40
CA THR A 33 27.22 -9.48 -3.62
C THR A 33 27.63 -10.94 -3.52
N ASN A 34 28.82 -11.23 -4.06
CA ASN A 34 29.56 -12.44 -3.78
C ASN A 34 29.84 -12.54 -2.28
N GLU A 35 29.55 -13.70 -1.68
CA GLU A 35 30.47 -14.54 -0.91
C GLU A 35 29.72 -15.74 -0.34
N SER A 36 30.27 -16.92 -0.59
CA SER A 36 29.88 -18.26 -0.18
C SER A 36 30.73 -18.69 1.04
N PRO A 37 30.55 -19.85 1.67
CA PRO A 37 29.41 -20.70 1.99
C PRO A 37 29.32 -21.17 3.46
N ASN A 38 28.30 -21.96 3.78
CA ASN A 38 28.08 -22.87 4.92
C ASN A 38 27.31 -22.32 6.11
N ASP A 39 26.09 -22.77 6.28
CA ASP A 39 25.74 -23.92 7.12
C ASP A 39 24.24 -24.24 7.02
N SER A 40 23.97 -25.53 6.94
CA SER A 40 22.67 -26.20 6.96
C SER A 40 21.90 -25.94 8.26
N GLU A 41 20.66 -25.45 8.20
CA GLU A 41 19.62 -25.80 9.17
C GLU A 41 18.26 -25.86 8.47
N GLU A 42 17.57 -26.97 8.69
CA GLU A 42 16.28 -27.36 8.12
C GLU A 42 15.18 -26.38 8.52
N ASP A 43 14.51 -25.78 7.55
CA ASP A 43 13.30 -24.98 7.74
C ASP A 43 12.08 -25.90 7.55
N ASP A 44 11.43 -26.26 8.65
CA ASP A 44 10.12 -26.90 8.68
C ASP A 44 9.04 -25.86 8.31
N GLY A 45 9.08 -25.40 7.08
CA GLY A 45 8.01 -24.60 6.47
C GLY A 45 6.84 -25.50 6.13
N GLU A 46 5.74 -25.34 6.84
CA GLU A 46 4.42 -25.89 6.50
C GLU A 46 3.98 -25.34 5.14
N GLN A 47 4.32 -26.07 4.06
CA GLN A 47 3.81 -25.82 2.72
C GLN A 47 2.30 -26.09 2.72
N THR A 48 1.49 -25.03 2.66
CA THR A 48 0.11 -25.19 2.24
C THR A 48 0.12 -25.79 0.84
N PRO A 49 -0.59 -26.89 0.58
CA PRO A 49 -0.58 -27.53 -0.73
C PRO A 49 -1.08 -26.55 -1.79
N ASP A 50 -0.32 -26.46 -2.87
CA ASP A 50 -0.71 -25.77 -4.10
C ASP A 50 -2.03 -26.41 -4.58
N HIS A 51 -3.16 -25.72 -4.38
CA HIS A 51 -4.45 -26.21 -4.82
C HIS A 51 -4.99 -25.27 -5.90
N ASN A 52 -5.58 -25.85 -6.92
CA ASN A 52 -6.33 -25.08 -7.93
C ASN A 52 -7.45 -24.32 -7.21
N HIS A 53 -7.43 -23.00 -7.29
CA HIS A 53 -8.47 -22.17 -6.74
C HIS A 53 -9.78 -22.39 -7.50
N ASN A 54 -10.80 -22.84 -6.80
CA ASN A 54 -12.16 -22.94 -7.35
C ASN A 54 -12.96 -21.75 -6.81
N TYR A 55 -13.07 -20.70 -7.64
CA TYR A 55 -13.78 -19.48 -7.27
C TYR A 55 -15.27 -19.62 -7.53
N VAL A 56 -16.07 -19.39 -6.49
CA VAL A 56 -17.53 -19.39 -6.57
C VAL A 56 -18.01 -17.96 -6.78
N PRO A 57 -18.68 -17.64 -7.91
CA PRO A 57 -19.18 -16.30 -8.17
C PRO A 57 -20.40 -15.99 -7.30
N THR A 58 -20.44 -14.76 -6.78
CA THR A 58 -21.61 -14.18 -6.11
C THR A 58 -21.89 -12.83 -6.76
N VAL A 59 -23.05 -12.70 -7.41
CA VAL A 59 -23.45 -11.45 -8.07
C VAL A 59 -24.07 -10.52 -7.04
N ILE A 60 -23.54 -9.29 -6.99
CA ILE A 60 -24.11 -8.16 -6.27
C ILE A 60 -24.76 -7.24 -7.30
N GLU A 61 -26.09 -7.18 -7.28
CA GLU A 61 -26.85 -6.39 -8.25
C GLU A 61 -26.61 -4.89 -8.08
N SER A 62 -26.52 -4.16 -9.20
CA SER A 62 -26.41 -2.71 -9.18
C SER A 62 -27.71 -2.05 -8.71
N THR A 63 -27.59 -0.90 -8.09
CA THR A 63 -28.69 0.00 -7.76
C THR A 63 -28.51 1.33 -8.54
N CYS A 64 -29.41 2.25 -8.39
CA CYS A 64 -29.23 3.59 -8.97
C CYS A 64 -28.21 4.48 -8.23
N THR A 65 -27.66 4.00 -7.11
CA THR A 65 -26.64 4.71 -6.30
C THR A 65 -25.39 3.91 -6.07
N THR A 66 -25.40 2.61 -6.38
CA THR A 66 -24.26 1.71 -6.13
C THR A 66 -24.12 0.78 -7.33
N GLU A 67 -22.92 0.69 -7.88
CA GLU A 67 -22.58 -0.28 -8.93
C GLU A 67 -22.71 -1.70 -8.42
N GLY A 68 -23.20 -2.60 -9.27
CA GLY A 68 -23.15 -4.04 -9.02
C GLY A 68 -21.77 -4.59 -9.37
N TYR A 69 -21.48 -5.80 -8.89
CA TYR A 69 -20.26 -6.53 -9.24
C TYR A 69 -20.42 -8.01 -8.97
N THR A 70 -19.57 -8.82 -9.57
CA THR A 70 -19.45 -10.24 -9.24
C THR A 70 -18.26 -10.45 -8.31
N ALA A 71 -18.51 -10.90 -7.09
CA ALA A 71 -17.45 -11.32 -6.17
C ALA A 71 -17.16 -12.81 -6.38
N TYR A 72 -15.89 -13.16 -6.50
CA TYR A 72 -15.40 -14.52 -6.62
C TYR A 72 -14.68 -14.91 -5.35
N LEU A 73 -15.13 -15.95 -4.66
CA LEU A 73 -14.58 -16.43 -3.39
C LEU A 73 -14.14 -17.88 -3.52
N CYS A 74 -12.90 -18.18 -3.17
CA CYS A 74 -12.38 -19.54 -3.01
C CYS A 74 -12.53 -20.00 -1.56
N GLU A 75 -12.75 -21.30 -1.34
CA GLU A 75 -12.83 -21.90 0.01
C GLU A 75 -11.55 -21.65 0.85
N CYS A 76 -10.41 -21.39 0.22
CA CYS A 76 -9.17 -21.02 0.92
C CYS A 76 -9.17 -19.56 1.45
N GLY A 77 -10.23 -18.79 1.20
CA GLY A 77 -10.34 -17.39 1.62
C GLY A 77 -9.81 -16.37 0.60
N LYS A 78 -9.16 -16.79 -0.49
CA LYS A 78 -8.81 -15.88 -1.58
C LYS A 78 -10.07 -15.41 -2.30
N SER A 79 -10.15 -14.14 -2.63
CA SER A 79 -11.28 -13.53 -3.31
C SER A 79 -10.82 -12.43 -4.27
N PHE A 80 -11.61 -12.17 -5.29
CA PHE A 80 -11.44 -11.01 -6.17
C PHE A 80 -12.82 -10.52 -6.62
N ILE A 81 -12.89 -9.26 -7.09
CA ILE A 81 -14.08 -8.68 -7.67
C ILE A 81 -13.90 -8.72 -9.20
N GLY A 82 -14.83 -9.38 -9.87
CA GLY A 82 -14.91 -9.43 -11.33
C GLY A 82 -15.72 -8.27 -11.90
N ALA A 83 -16.33 -8.52 -13.07
CA ALA A 83 -17.08 -7.51 -13.80
C ALA A 83 -18.04 -6.70 -12.92
N LYS A 84 -17.95 -5.37 -13.01
CA LYS A 84 -18.88 -4.43 -12.41
C LYS A 84 -20.09 -4.25 -13.33
N THR A 85 -21.26 -4.07 -12.73
CA THR A 85 -22.47 -3.72 -13.45
C THR A 85 -22.75 -2.24 -13.21
N PRO A 86 -22.92 -1.42 -14.27
CA PRO A 86 -23.20 0.00 -14.14
C PRO A 86 -24.41 0.28 -13.26
N LEU A 87 -24.49 1.49 -12.70
CA LEU A 87 -25.65 1.96 -11.97
C LEU A 87 -26.94 1.74 -12.79
N THR A 88 -28.00 1.28 -12.15
CA THR A 88 -29.32 1.22 -12.79
C THR A 88 -29.88 2.63 -12.97
N ALA A 89 -30.57 2.88 -14.08
CA ALA A 89 -31.21 4.16 -14.33
C ALA A 89 -32.23 4.47 -13.21
N HIS A 90 -32.33 5.76 -12.83
CA HIS A 90 -33.37 6.20 -11.90
C HIS A 90 -34.76 6.03 -12.54
N THR A 91 -35.68 5.45 -11.78
CA THR A 91 -37.11 5.43 -12.15
C THR A 91 -37.84 6.41 -11.24
N TYR A 92 -38.43 7.46 -11.84
CA TYR A 92 -39.07 8.53 -11.10
C TYR A 92 -40.59 8.35 -11.04
N GLU A 93 -41.16 8.49 -9.83
CA GLU A 93 -42.58 8.64 -9.59
C GLU A 93 -42.82 9.84 -8.68
N ASN A 94 -43.76 10.72 -9.06
CA ASN A 94 -44.07 11.96 -8.33
C ASN A 94 -42.87 12.88 -8.08
N GLY A 95 -41.92 12.92 -9.03
CA GLY A 95 -40.75 13.80 -8.96
C GLY A 95 -39.59 13.28 -8.08
N ALA A 96 -39.65 12.02 -7.62
CA ALA A 96 -38.59 11.40 -6.86
C ALA A 96 -38.30 9.98 -7.35
N CYS A 97 -37.02 9.57 -7.30
CA CYS A 97 -36.62 8.22 -7.64
C CYS A 97 -37.21 7.20 -6.63
N THR A 98 -37.90 6.20 -7.14
CA THR A 98 -38.60 5.17 -6.32
C THR A 98 -37.66 4.32 -5.47
N ALA A 99 -36.36 4.25 -5.85
CA ALA A 99 -35.37 3.42 -5.15
C ALA A 99 -34.49 4.22 -4.16
N CYS A 100 -34.06 5.45 -4.52
CA CYS A 100 -33.13 6.22 -3.69
C CYS A 100 -33.67 7.58 -3.20
N GLY A 101 -34.84 8.01 -3.68
CA GLY A 101 -35.46 9.28 -3.30
C GLY A 101 -34.85 10.54 -3.96
N ALA A 102 -33.88 10.39 -4.87
CA ALA A 102 -33.29 11.52 -5.57
C ALA A 102 -34.39 12.27 -6.39
N GLU A 103 -34.35 13.61 -6.36
CA GLU A 103 -35.31 14.43 -7.13
C GLU A 103 -35.09 14.23 -8.64
N GLU A 104 -36.19 14.19 -9.38
CA GLU A 104 -36.15 14.15 -10.84
C GLU A 104 -35.56 15.46 -11.37
N PRO A 105 -34.51 15.41 -12.23
CA PRO A 105 -33.92 16.61 -12.78
C PRO A 105 -34.99 17.42 -13.54
N SER A 106 -35.24 18.64 -13.11
CA SER A 106 -36.17 19.54 -13.79
C SER A 106 -35.64 19.86 -15.19
N GLY A 107 -36.29 19.33 -16.21
CA GLY A 107 -35.92 19.47 -17.61
C GLY A 107 -35.87 20.94 -18.04
N GLY A 108 -34.67 21.44 -18.28
CA GLY A 108 -34.49 22.59 -19.17
C GLY A 108 -34.66 22.11 -20.61
N ASN A 109 -35.72 22.56 -21.26
CA ASN A 109 -35.89 22.40 -22.71
C ASN A 109 -34.76 23.17 -23.41
N ASP A 110 -33.84 22.44 -24.00
CA ASP A 110 -33.10 22.92 -25.16
C ASP A 110 -33.32 21.94 -26.31
N ASP A 111 -34.29 22.31 -27.13
CA ASP A 111 -34.49 21.76 -28.46
C ASP A 111 -33.22 22.02 -29.29
N ASN A 112 -32.38 21.03 -29.47
CA ASN A 112 -31.54 20.94 -30.65
C ASN A 112 -31.51 19.49 -31.15
N ASN A 113 -32.41 19.31 -32.10
CA ASN A 113 -32.51 18.18 -32.99
C ASN A 113 -31.20 18.10 -33.81
N ASN A 114 -30.28 17.20 -33.46
CA ASN A 114 -29.30 16.70 -34.41
C ASN A 114 -29.27 15.18 -34.33
N ASN A 115 -29.82 14.64 -35.39
CA ASN A 115 -29.79 13.27 -35.82
C ASN A 115 -28.29 12.93 -36.10
N ASP A 116 -27.60 12.37 -35.13
CA ASP A 116 -26.25 11.86 -35.35
C ASP A 116 -26.28 10.35 -35.30
N ASN A 117 -25.96 9.81 -36.45
CA ASN A 117 -25.83 8.40 -36.75
C ASN A 117 -24.57 7.89 -36.01
N GLY A 118 -24.75 7.00 -35.05
CA GLY A 118 -23.71 6.45 -34.19
C GLY A 118 -22.41 6.12 -34.89
N ASN A 119 -21.44 6.96 -34.67
CA ASN A 119 -20.03 6.68 -34.72
C ASN A 119 -19.32 7.68 -33.78
N THR A 120 -19.59 7.60 -32.48
CA THR A 120 -18.76 8.30 -31.50
C THR A 120 -17.43 7.53 -31.42
N GLU A 121 -16.37 8.15 -31.92
CA GLU A 121 -15.02 7.76 -31.53
C GLU A 121 -14.98 7.67 -30.00
N PRO A 122 -14.29 6.66 -29.41
CA PRO A 122 -14.17 6.60 -27.97
C PRO A 122 -13.53 7.90 -27.46
N ASP A 123 -14.06 8.45 -26.39
CA ASP A 123 -13.48 9.60 -25.73
C ASP A 123 -12.00 9.31 -25.44
N SER A 124 -11.12 10.26 -25.68
CA SER A 124 -9.71 10.12 -25.37
C SER A 124 -9.46 10.39 -23.89
N PHE A 125 -8.49 9.73 -23.30
CA PHE A 125 -8.08 9.97 -21.91
C PHE A 125 -7.65 11.42 -21.70
N ASP A 126 -8.18 12.06 -20.69
CA ASP A 126 -7.81 13.39 -20.22
C ASP A 126 -7.31 13.30 -18.77
N TYR A 127 -6.02 13.57 -18.56
CA TYR A 127 -5.40 13.54 -17.24
C TYR A 127 -6.04 14.54 -16.25
N SER A 128 -6.65 15.63 -16.73
CA SER A 128 -7.33 16.59 -15.85
C SER A 128 -8.53 16.00 -15.11
N LEU A 129 -9.05 14.86 -15.57
CA LEU A 129 -10.14 14.11 -14.94
C LEU A 129 -9.67 13.14 -13.88
N VAL A 130 -8.36 12.91 -13.75
CA VAL A 130 -7.79 12.03 -12.72
C VAL A 130 -7.93 12.72 -11.37
N PRO A 131 -8.59 12.09 -10.37
CA PRO A 131 -8.67 12.65 -9.02
C PRO A 131 -7.29 12.86 -8.41
N GLU A 132 -7.15 13.83 -7.51
CA GLU A 132 -5.94 13.96 -6.71
C GLU A 132 -5.73 12.71 -5.83
N TYR A 133 -4.46 12.34 -5.62
CA TYR A 133 -4.13 11.22 -4.75
C TYR A 133 -4.66 11.46 -3.32
N SER A 134 -5.45 10.52 -2.82
CA SER A 134 -6.09 10.60 -1.50
C SER A 134 -5.80 9.40 -0.60
N GLY A 135 -4.72 8.67 -0.89
CA GLY A 135 -4.32 7.48 -0.13
C GLY A 135 -4.57 6.14 -0.85
N ASN A 136 -5.41 6.13 -1.90
CA ASN A 136 -5.61 4.95 -2.72
C ASN A 136 -4.53 4.86 -3.80
N ASN A 137 -3.99 3.67 -4.04
CA ASN A 137 -2.92 3.46 -5.01
C ASN A 137 -3.35 3.63 -6.47
N TYR A 138 -4.64 3.58 -6.78
CA TYR A 138 -5.20 3.87 -8.10
C TYR A 138 -6.56 4.56 -8.00
N ALA A 139 -6.98 5.17 -9.11
CA ALA A 139 -8.35 5.65 -9.34
C ALA A 139 -8.92 4.96 -10.59
N GLU A 140 -10.18 4.53 -10.50
CA GLU A 140 -10.91 4.06 -11.67
C GLU A 140 -11.20 5.24 -12.61
N ILE A 141 -10.95 5.07 -13.90
CA ILE A 141 -11.14 6.07 -14.95
C ILE A 141 -12.18 5.56 -15.94
N HIS A 142 -12.98 6.44 -16.51
CA HIS A 142 -13.97 6.12 -17.54
C HIS A 142 -14.93 4.98 -17.14
N GLY A 143 -15.30 4.90 -15.84
CA GLY A 143 -16.16 3.84 -15.30
C GLY A 143 -15.55 2.42 -15.45
N GLY A 144 -14.23 2.31 -15.47
CA GLY A 144 -13.51 1.05 -15.65
C GLY A 144 -13.50 0.52 -17.09
N VAL A 145 -14.03 1.27 -18.06
CA VAL A 145 -14.06 0.84 -19.47
C VAL A 145 -12.85 1.38 -20.23
N PRO A 146 -12.04 0.51 -20.88
CA PRO A 146 -10.90 0.94 -21.69
C PRO A 146 -11.29 1.81 -22.88
N TYR A 147 -10.35 2.64 -23.35
CA TYR A 147 -10.49 3.45 -24.55
C TYR A 147 -10.12 2.72 -25.85
N PHE A 148 -10.13 1.37 -25.86
CA PHE A 148 -9.84 0.61 -27.08
C PHE A 148 -10.91 0.84 -28.15
N THR A 149 -10.46 1.16 -29.35
CA THR A 149 -11.34 1.18 -30.53
C THR A 149 -11.61 -0.26 -31.00
N LYS A 150 -12.70 -0.45 -31.74
CA LYS A 150 -13.01 -1.78 -32.30
C LYS A 150 -11.93 -2.30 -33.26
N ASP A 151 -11.21 -1.39 -33.92
CA ASP A 151 -10.17 -1.74 -34.88
C ASP A 151 -8.85 -2.10 -34.18
N GLU A 152 -8.68 -1.73 -32.91
CA GLU A 152 -7.52 -2.12 -32.08
C GLU A 152 -7.69 -3.51 -31.47
N ILE A 153 -8.93 -3.97 -31.23
CA ILE A 153 -9.20 -5.24 -30.56
C ILE A 153 -8.91 -6.39 -31.52
N THR A 154 -7.96 -7.24 -31.15
CA THR A 154 -7.53 -8.42 -31.92
C THR A 154 -7.09 -9.56 -31.00
N SER A 155 -7.18 -10.81 -31.50
CA SER A 155 -6.57 -11.98 -30.87
C SER A 155 -5.21 -12.33 -31.47
N ASP A 156 -4.72 -11.57 -32.45
CA ASP A 156 -3.36 -11.72 -32.95
C ASP A 156 -2.39 -11.08 -31.95
N PHE A 157 -1.54 -11.86 -31.30
CA PHE A 157 -0.61 -11.34 -30.31
C PHE A 157 0.40 -10.36 -30.91
N PHE A 158 0.68 -9.31 -30.22
CA PHE A 158 1.71 -8.32 -30.53
C PHE A 158 2.17 -7.59 -29.29
N GLU A 159 3.36 -7.00 -29.38
CA GLU A 159 3.89 -6.04 -28.42
C GLU A 159 4.40 -4.81 -29.18
N ARG A 160 4.03 -3.63 -28.71
CA ARG A 160 4.44 -2.38 -29.29
C ARG A 160 4.82 -1.39 -28.19
N TYR A 161 5.99 -0.80 -28.32
CA TYR A 161 6.56 0.17 -27.42
C TYR A 161 6.87 1.46 -28.17
N SER A 162 6.30 2.59 -27.73
CA SER A 162 6.56 3.89 -28.33
C SER A 162 8.02 4.28 -28.25
N ASP A 163 8.52 5.04 -29.21
CA ASP A 163 9.85 5.63 -29.11
C ASP A 163 9.93 6.59 -27.92
N LEU A 164 11.12 6.70 -27.34
CA LEU A 164 11.37 7.69 -26.30
C LEU A 164 11.17 9.10 -26.89
N ASP A 165 10.58 9.97 -26.10
CA ASP A 165 10.41 11.37 -26.51
C ASP A 165 11.73 12.16 -26.51
N SER A 166 11.67 13.46 -26.83
CA SER A 166 12.86 14.33 -26.89
C SER A 166 13.56 14.53 -25.56
N LEU A 167 12.91 14.21 -24.42
CA LEU A 167 13.48 14.23 -23.07
C LEU A 167 13.98 12.83 -22.64
N GLY A 168 13.83 11.82 -23.49
CA GLY A 168 14.21 10.45 -23.19
C GLY A 168 13.16 9.69 -22.34
N ARG A 169 11.93 10.21 -22.22
CA ARG A 169 10.86 9.61 -21.44
C ARG A 169 10.14 8.53 -22.27
N VAL A 170 9.68 7.48 -21.58
CA VAL A 170 8.90 6.42 -22.22
C VAL A 170 7.51 6.92 -22.62
N GLY A 171 6.97 6.35 -23.69
CA GLY A 171 5.61 6.56 -24.14
C GLY A 171 4.73 5.34 -23.86
N GLU A 172 3.62 5.24 -24.58
CA GLU A 172 2.69 4.12 -24.51
C GLU A 172 3.35 2.78 -24.81
N ALA A 173 3.03 1.77 -24.00
CA ALA A 173 3.24 0.37 -24.27
C ALA A 173 1.89 -0.31 -24.51
N PHE A 174 1.73 -1.01 -25.63
CA PHE A 174 0.48 -1.60 -26.04
C PHE A 174 0.70 -3.02 -26.58
N ALA A 175 -0.09 -3.98 -26.11
CA ALA A 175 0.04 -5.38 -26.48
C ALA A 175 -1.32 -6.09 -26.56
N CYS A 176 -1.35 -7.16 -27.37
CA CYS A 176 -2.30 -8.24 -27.23
C CYS A 176 -1.55 -9.40 -26.56
N LEU A 177 -1.85 -9.65 -25.30
CA LEU A 177 -1.17 -10.63 -24.46
C LEU A 177 -1.90 -11.97 -24.50
N GLY A 178 -1.15 -13.06 -24.56
CA GLY A 178 -1.65 -14.43 -24.56
C GLY A 178 -0.62 -15.37 -23.92
N ARG A 179 -0.87 -16.67 -23.94
CA ARG A 179 0.12 -17.66 -23.44
C ARG A 179 1.45 -17.61 -24.17
N GLU A 180 1.45 -17.23 -25.44
CA GLU A 180 2.61 -17.10 -26.33
C GLU A 180 3.50 -15.92 -25.98
N THR A 181 3.00 -14.90 -25.27
CA THR A 181 3.79 -13.76 -24.81
C THR A 181 4.45 -14.01 -23.46
N LEU A 182 3.99 -15.03 -22.70
CA LEU A 182 4.54 -15.32 -21.38
C LEU A 182 6.02 -15.72 -21.46
N PRO A 183 6.84 -15.36 -20.47
CA PRO A 183 8.27 -15.64 -20.49
C PRO A 183 8.56 -17.15 -20.56
N THR A 184 9.51 -17.52 -21.41
CA THR A 184 10.00 -18.89 -21.58
C THR A 184 11.42 -19.11 -21.03
N SER A 185 12.01 -18.07 -20.44
CA SER A 185 13.35 -18.06 -19.83
C SER A 185 13.33 -17.35 -18.50
N ASP A 186 14.38 -17.49 -17.70
CA ASP A 186 14.53 -16.76 -16.45
C ASP A 186 14.70 -15.24 -16.69
N ARG A 187 14.25 -14.43 -15.73
CA ARG A 187 14.39 -12.99 -15.78
C ARG A 187 15.88 -12.59 -15.70
N GLY A 188 16.31 -11.72 -16.63
CA GLY A 188 17.66 -11.17 -16.63
C GLY A 188 17.80 -9.93 -15.73
N SER A 189 19.04 -9.43 -15.56
CA SER A 189 19.29 -8.17 -14.89
C SER A 189 18.83 -6.98 -15.75
N LEU A 190 18.50 -5.86 -15.07
CA LEU A 190 18.14 -4.60 -15.71
C LEU A 190 19.32 -3.62 -15.64
N SER A 191 19.71 -3.04 -16.76
CA SER A 191 20.84 -2.11 -16.85
C SER A 191 20.45 -0.65 -17.10
N HIS A 192 19.30 -0.42 -17.72
CA HIS A 192 18.83 0.91 -18.10
C HIS A 192 18.27 1.68 -16.90
N ASN A 193 18.68 2.96 -16.75
CA ASN A 193 18.07 3.89 -15.80
C ASN A 193 17.12 4.83 -16.56
N PRO A 194 15.82 4.76 -16.32
CA PRO A 194 14.85 5.67 -16.95
C PRO A 194 15.04 7.13 -16.51
N THR A 195 14.33 8.07 -17.12
CA THR A 195 14.34 9.48 -16.71
C THR A 195 13.90 9.66 -15.27
N GLY A 196 14.41 10.69 -14.58
CA GLY A 196 14.08 10.97 -13.17
C GLY A 196 14.67 9.94 -12.17
N TRP A 197 15.67 9.14 -12.57
CA TRP A 197 16.30 8.13 -11.72
C TRP A 197 17.28 8.75 -10.72
N VAL A 198 16.76 9.30 -9.63
CA VAL A 198 17.56 9.84 -8.52
C VAL A 198 17.37 8.97 -7.28
N GLN A 199 18.24 7.96 -7.13
CA GLN A 199 18.07 6.91 -6.13
C GLN A 199 18.54 7.38 -4.75
N ASN A 200 17.64 7.34 -3.77
CA ASN A 200 17.92 7.51 -2.35
C ASN A 200 17.44 6.29 -1.57
N SER A 201 18.02 6.10 -0.38
CA SER A 201 17.66 5.00 0.51
C SER A 201 16.89 5.52 1.71
N TYR A 202 15.82 4.83 2.05
CA TYR A 202 14.95 5.12 3.19
C TYR A 202 14.83 3.91 4.11
N PRO A 203 14.44 4.11 5.38
CA PRO A 203 14.10 3.00 6.27
C PRO A 203 12.99 2.11 5.68
N THR A 204 13.05 0.80 5.97
CA THR A 204 12.02 -0.16 5.53
C THR A 204 10.62 0.12 6.08
N SER A 205 10.51 0.95 7.12
CA SER A 205 9.23 1.44 7.64
C SER A 205 8.55 2.45 6.70
N ILE A 206 9.31 3.06 5.78
CA ILE A 206 8.83 4.07 4.82
C ILE A 206 8.84 3.50 3.40
N VAL A 207 9.95 2.88 3.00
CA VAL A 207 10.10 2.25 1.68
C VAL A 207 10.48 0.79 1.86
N SER A 208 9.60 -0.14 1.49
CA SER A 208 9.73 -1.58 1.76
C SER A 208 11.05 -2.18 1.24
N THR A 209 11.52 -1.73 0.08
CA THR A 209 12.77 -2.15 -0.57
C THR A 209 13.98 -1.34 -0.15
N THR A 210 13.87 -0.40 0.77
CA THR A 210 14.83 0.65 1.12
C THR A 210 15.16 1.64 -0.01
N GLN A 211 15.20 1.22 -1.24
CA GLN A 211 15.46 2.04 -2.42
C GLN A 211 14.16 2.67 -2.92
N ILE A 212 14.18 4.00 -3.15
CA ILE A 212 12.95 4.75 -3.50
C ILE A 212 12.42 4.42 -4.89
N TYR A 213 13.25 4.01 -5.81
CA TYR A 213 12.82 3.74 -7.17
C TYR A 213 13.13 2.32 -7.61
N ASN A 214 12.17 1.74 -8.32
CA ASN A 214 12.28 0.53 -9.11
C ASN A 214 12.33 0.89 -10.60
N ARG A 215 12.97 0.08 -11.41
CA ARG A 215 12.81 0.08 -12.86
C ARG A 215 11.51 -0.64 -13.16
N SER A 216 10.40 0.12 -13.15
CA SER A 216 9.06 -0.41 -13.34
C SER A 216 8.81 -0.67 -14.81
N HIS A 217 8.46 -1.91 -15.16
CA HIS A 217 8.00 -2.22 -16.50
C HIS A 217 6.61 -1.62 -16.74
N LEU A 218 6.34 -1.12 -17.92
CA LEU A 218 4.99 -0.75 -18.35
C LEU A 218 4.16 -2.01 -18.61
N ILE A 219 4.70 -2.95 -19.40
CA ILE A 219 4.16 -4.31 -19.52
C ILE A 219 5.10 -5.22 -18.74
N ALA A 220 4.59 -5.86 -17.69
CA ALA A 220 5.38 -6.69 -16.79
C ALA A 220 6.14 -7.80 -17.53
N TRP A 221 7.36 -8.10 -17.07
CA TRP A 221 8.12 -9.23 -17.60
C TRP A 221 7.33 -10.55 -17.55
N SER A 222 6.53 -10.75 -16.51
CA SER A 222 5.68 -11.94 -16.34
C SER A 222 4.59 -12.08 -17.42
N LEU A 223 4.27 -11.00 -18.14
CA LEU A 223 3.23 -10.96 -19.17
C LEU A 223 3.80 -11.04 -20.59
N ALA A 224 5.00 -10.46 -20.81
CA ALA A 224 5.56 -10.30 -22.15
C ALA A 224 6.98 -10.88 -22.31
N GLY A 225 7.65 -11.29 -21.24
CA GLY A 225 9.04 -11.77 -21.32
C GLY A 225 10.07 -10.68 -21.68
N GLU A 226 9.63 -9.44 -21.91
CA GLU A 226 10.47 -8.30 -22.29
C GLU A 226 11.23 -7.75 -21.06
N ASN A 227 12.56 -7.93 -21.02
CA ASN A 227 13.32 -7.69 -19.79
C ASN A 227 13.95 -6.28 -19.74
N ASP A 228 15.01 -5.99 -20.49
CA ASP A 228 15.80 -4.75 -20.39
C ASP A 228 15.58 -3.84 -21.62
N ASN A 229 14.32 -3.52 -21.87
CA ASN A 229 13.89 -2.63 -22.94
C ASN A 229 13.68 -1.20 -22.41
N ALA A 230 14.52 -0.26 -22.84
CA ALA A 230 14.41 1.15 -22.42
C ALA A 230 13.04 1.79 -22.72
N LYS A 231 12.30 1.27 -23.71
CA LYS A 231 10.96 1.75 -24.08
C LYS A 231 9.85 1.14 -23.23
N ASN A 232 10.19 0.16 -22.39
CA ASN A 232 9.27 -0.52 -21.48
C ASN A 232 9.57 -0.24 -19.99
N LEU A 233 10.60 0.57 -19.68
CA LEU A 233 11.05 0.83 -18.32
C LEU A 233 10.84 2.29 -17.93
N MET A 234 10.19 2.54 -16.80
CA MET A 234 10.05 3.86 -16.20
C MET A 234 10.54 3.87 -14.76
N THR A 235 10.85 5.06 -14.24
CA THR A 235 11.15 5.24 -12.82
C THR A 235 9.85 5.24 -12.03
N GLY A 236 9.65 4.21 -11.23
CA GLY A 236 8.48 4.07 -10.35
C GLY A 236 8.87 3.75 -8.92
N THR A 237 8.04 4.13 -7.97
CA THR A 237 8.26 3.78 -6.57
C THR A 237 7.90 2.30 -6.30
N PRO A 238 8.39 1.68 -5.21
CA PRO A 238 7.93 0.36 -4.81
C PRO A 238 6.42 0.32 -4.56
N TYR A 239 5.83 1.36 -3.98
CA TYR A 239 4.39 1.45 -3.75
C TYR A 239 3.62 1.47 -5.07
N PHE A 240 4.05 2.28 -6.04
CA PHE A 240 3.49 2.30 -7.39
C PHE A 240 3.59 0.93 -8.08
N ASN A 241 4.80 0.35 -8.11
CA ASN A 241 5.09 -0.87 -8.86
C ASN A 241 4.46 -2.11 -8.23
N GLN A 242 4.68 -2.33 -6.90
CA GLN A 242 4.33 -3.57 -6.21
C GLN A 242 2.94 -3.56 -5.59
N VAL A 243 2.39 -2.37 -5.27
CA VAL A 243 1.06 -2.24 -4.66
C VAL A 243 0.04 -1.73 -5.67
N GLY A 244 0.45 -0.84 -6.59
CA GLY A 244 -0.42 -0.25 -7.61
C GLY A 244 -0.56 -1.13 -8.85
N MET A 245 0.49 -1.21 -9.67
CA MET A 245 0.44 -1.89 -10.98
C MET A 245 0.21 -3.40 -10.86
N GLN A 246 0.87 -4.04 -9.91
CA GLN A 246 0.86 -5.51 -9.76
C GLN A 246 -0.56 -6.09 -9.56
N ILE A 247 -1.51 -5.32 -9.05
CA ILE A 247 -2.92 -5.76 -8.94
C ILE A 247 -3.47 -6.12 -10.32
N PHE A 248 -3.30 -5.23 -11.30
CA PHE A 248 -3.79 -5.40 -12.66
C PHE A 248 -2.97 -6.42 -13.44
N GLU A 249 -1.65 -6.40 -13.28
CA GLU A 249 -0.73 -7.36 -13.91
C GLU A 249 -1.05 -8.81 -13.50
N ASN A 250 -1.25 -9.04 -12.20
CA ASN A 250 -1.61 -10.37 -11.70
C ASN A 250 -2.99 -10.81 -12.20
N TRP A 251 -3.98 -9.91 -12.24
CA TRP A 251 -5.31 -10.23 -12.74
C TRP A 251 -5.26 -10.68 -14.22
N VAL A 252 -4.53 -9.95 -15.05
CA VAL A 252 -4.32 -10.32 -16.46
C VAL A 252 -3.55 -11.63 -16.58
N LEU A 253 -2.48 -11.82 -15.80
CA LEU A 253 -1.65 -13.04 -15.83
C LEU A 253 -2.45 -14.28 -15.45
N ASP A 254 -3.23 -14.20 -14.38
CA ASP A 254 -4.06 -15.30 -13.89
C ASP A 254 -5.14 -15.65 -14.92
N TYR A 255 -5.83 -14.63 -15.48
CA TYR A 255 -6.81 -14.84 -16.55
C TYR A 255 -6.22 -15.57 -17.77
N ILE A 256 -5.05 -15.12 -18.28
CA ILE A 256 -4.38 -15.75 -19.43
C ILE A 256 -4.00 -17.21 -19.10
N ARG A 257 -3.50 -17.49 -17.91
CA ARG A 257 -3.11 -18.84 -17.48
C ARG A 257 -4.29 -19.77 -17.35
N GLU A 258 -5.39 -19.30 -16.81
CA GLU A 258 -6.59 -20.10 -16.56
C GLU A 258 -7.36 -20.39 -17.85
N THR A 259 -7.60 -19.36 -18.66
CA THR A 259 -8.47 -19.46 -19.85
C THR A 259 -7.70 -19.80 -21.14
N GLY A 260 -6.49 -19.29 -21.28
CA GLY A 260 -5.73 -19.28 -22.54
C GLY A 260 -6.22 -18.24 -23.53
N ASN A 261 -7.13 -17.36 -23.13
CA ASN A 261 -7.64 -16.27 -23.93
C ASN A 261 -6.65 -15.10 -23.97
N HIS A 262 -6.88 -14.18 -24.92
CA HIS A 262 -6.05 -12.98 -25.09
C HIS A 262 -6.61 -11.77 -24.36
N VAL A 263 -5.70 -10.86 -23.99
CA VAL A 263 -6.04 -9.60 -23.35
C VAL A 263 -5.37 -8.46 -24.10
N MET A 264 -6.18 -7.52 -24.61
CA MET A 264 -5.68 -6.19 -24.99
C MET A 264 -5.22 -5.49 -23.74
N TYR A 265 -3.97 -5.04 -23.72
CA TYR A 265 -3.34 -4.42 -22.55
C TYR A 265 -2.54 -3.19 -22.95
N ARG A 266 -2.88 -2.03 -22.41
CA ARG A 266 -2.21 -0.77 -22.71
C ARG A 266 -1.82 -0.06 -21.43
N VAL A 267 -0.60 0.46 -21.39
CA VAL A 267 -0.09 1.26 -20.29
C VAL A 267 0.47 2.55 -20.84
N THR A 268 -0.13 3.67 -20.44
CA THR A 268 0.22 5.01 -20.90
C THR A 268 0.78 5.84 -19.75
N PRO A 269 2.11 6.10 -19.71
CA PRO A 269 2.72 6.97 -18.71
C PRO A 269 2.26 8.42 -18.89
N VAL A 270 2.00 9.09 -17.77
CA VAL A 270 1.56 10.49 -17.77
C VAL A 270 2.65 11.38 -17.19
N PHE A 271 3.27 12.17 -18.06
CA PHE A 271 4.23 13.20 -17.68
C PHE A 271 3.59 14.59 -17.85
N VAL A 272 3.68 15.43 -16.82
CA VAL A 272 3.18 16.80 -16.88
C VAL A 272 4.32 17.72 -17.33
N GLY A 273 4.11 18.46 -18.40
CA GLY A 273 5.11 19.38 -18.93
C GLY A 273 6.46 18.70 -19.22
N ASN A 274 7.53 19.22 -18.64
CA ASN A 274 8.90 18.69 -18.81
C ASN A 274 9.32 17.76 -17.66
N ASN A 275 8.41 17.28 -16.84
CA ASN A 275 8.75 16.41 -15.73
C ASN A 275 9.46 15.13 -16.21
N LEU A 276 10.52 14.75 -15.51
CA LEU A 276 11.31 13.55 -15.81
C LEU A 276 10.78 12.30 -15.13
N LEU A 277 9.91 12.47 -14.12
CA LEU A 277 9.19 11.41 -13.42
C LEU A 277 7.71 11.46 -13.83
N ALA A 278 7.13 10.33 -14.20
CA ALA A 278 5.71 10.26 -14.51
C ALA A 278 4.87 10.40 -13.24
N HIS A 279 3.74 11.10 -13.32
CA HIS A 279 2.77 11.22 -12.22
C HIS A 279 2.05 9.90 -11.93
N GLY A 280 2.02 9.01 -12.91
CA GLY A 280 1.42 7.69 -12.86
C GLY A 280 1.28 7.12 -14.26
N VAL A 281 0.52 6.06 -14.36
CA VAL A 281 0.17 5.42 -15.63
C VAL A 281 -1.34 5.20 -15.71
N LEU A 282 -1.92 5.38 -16.91
CA LEU A 282 -3.21 4.80 -17.23
C LEU A 282 -2.97 3.35 -17.63
N MET A 283 -3.61 2.43 -16.95
CA MET A 283 -3.60 1.00 -17.26
C MET A 283 -4.98 0.60 -17.77
N GLU A 284 -5.01 -0.10 -18.90
CA GLU A 284 -6.21 -0.54 -19.58
C GLU A 284 -6.11 -2.02 -19.91
N GLY A 285 -7.17 -2.78 -19.69
CA GLY A 285 -7.25 -4.20 -20.01
C GLY A 285 -8.62 -4.61 -20.50
N TRP A 286 -8.64 -5.49 -21.52
CA TRP A 286 -9.85 -6.03 -22.13
C TRP A 286 -9.63 -7.43 -22.65
N SER A 287 -10.37 -8.42 -22.14
CA SER A 287 -10.32 -9.78 -22.64
C SER A 287 -11.04 -9.91 -23.97
N VAL A 288 -10.38 -10.54 -24.96
CA VAL A 288 -10.81 -10.50 -26.36
C VAL A 288 -11.92 -11.50 -26.66
N GLU A 289 -11.71 -12.78 -26.34
CA GLU A 289 -12.61 -13.85 -26.75
C GLU A 289 -13.95 -13.85 -26.03
N ASP A 290 -14.01 -13.32 -24.84
CA ASP A 290 -15.25 -13.17 -24.05
C ASP A 290 -15.79 -11.73 -24.04
N ASN A 291 -15.19 -10.85 -24.86
CA ASN A 291 -15.65 -9.47 -25.05
C ASN A 291 -15.67 -8.65 -23.76
N GLY A 292 -14.64 -8.79 -22.93
CA GLY A 292 -14.45 -8.03 -21.69
C GLY A 292 -15.11 -8.64 -20.45
N ASP A 293 -15.74 -9.82 -20.55
CA ASP A 293 -16.38 -10.45 -19.38
C ASP A 293 -15.38 -10.90 -18.33
N GLY A 294 -14.17 -11.33 -18.72
CA GLY A 294 -13.13 -11.78 -17.79
C GLY A 294 -12.20 -10.66 -17.34
N ILE A 295 -11.77 -9.80 -18.26
CA ILE A 295 -10.92 -8.64 -17.99
C ILE A 295 -11.53 -7.40 -18.62
N CYS A 296 -11.90 -6.43 -17.79
CA CYS A 296 -12.31 -5.09 -18.21
C CYS A 296 -11.90 -4.10 -17.13
N PHE A 297 -10.88 -3.28 -17.40
CA PHE A 297 -10.50 -2.20 -16.50
C PHE A 297 -9.87 -1.02 -17.23
N CYS A 298 -10.07 0.16 -16.67
CA CYS A 298 -9.40 1.40 -17.00
C CYS A 298 -9.10 2.13 -15.70
N ALA A 299 -7.82 2.21 -15.32
CA ALA A 299 -7.40 2.72 -14.03
C ALA A 299 -6.14 3.57 -14.14
N PHE A 300 -6.11 4.70 -13.43
CA PHE A 300 -4.90 5.49 -13.26
C PHE A 300 -4.18 5.08 -11.98
N VAL A 301 -2.98 4.54 -12.10
CA VAL A 301 -2.12 4.14 -10.98
C VAL A 301 -1.16 5.26 -10.66
N TYR A 302 -1.19 5.76 -9.40
CA TYR A 302 -0.39 6.90 -8.96
C TYR A 302 1.06 6.52 -8.69
N ASN A 303 2.02 7.23 -9.29
CA ASN A 303 3.44 7.08 -8.98
C ASN A 303 3.80 7.91 -7.75
N VAL A 304 3.48 7.41 -6.59
CA VAL A 304 3.70 8.02 -5.28
C VAL A 304 4.40 7.04 -4.33
N GLN A 305 4.99 7.56 -3.27
CA GLN A 305 5.45 6.75 -2.13
C GLN A 305 4.93 7.40 -0.85
N PRO A 306 4.03 6.76 -0.11
CA PRO A 306 3.58 7.29 1.18
C PRO A 306 4.76 7.63 2.09
N GLY A 307 4.73 8.83 2.68
CA GLY A 307 5.80 9.32 3.55
C GLY A 307 7.04 9.87 2.84
N VAL A 308 7.07 9.94 1.51
CA VAL A 308 8.15 10.56 0.73
C VAL A 308 7.59 11.58 -0.24
N ILE A 309 8.17 12.77 -0.30
CA ILE A 309 7.88 13.77 -1.33
C ILE A 309 8.72 13.45 -2.56
N LEU A 310 8.07 13.41 -3.73
CA LEU A 310 8.71 13.23 -5.02
C LEU A 310 8.65 14.54 -5.80
N GLU A 311 9.81 15.02 -6.29
CA GLU A 311 9.89 16.11 -7.25
C GLU A 311 9.79 15.56 -8.67
N TYR A 312 8.62 15.63 -9.27
CA TYR A 312 8.36 15.05 -10.59
C TYR A 312 9.19 15.69 -11.71
N GLU A 313 9.58 16.95 -11.56
CA GLU A 313 10.42 17.63 -12.54
C GLU A 313 11.81 17.00 -12.68
N THR A 314 12.40 16.56 -11.56
CA THR A 314 13.80 16.10 -11.49
C THR A 314 13.96 14.63 -11.15
N GLY A 315 12.99 14.05 -10.44
CA GLY A 315 13.10 12.76 -9.78
C GLY A 315 13.75 12.81 -8.39
N ASN A 316 14.15 14.01 -7.90
CA ASN A 316 14.60 14.17 -6.52
C ASN A 316 13.49 13.76 -5.56
N ASN A 317 13.88 13.32 -4.37
CA ASN A 317 12.95 12.84 -3.37
C ASN A 317 13.52 13.04 -1.97
N TYR A 318 12.63 13.31 -1.02
CA TYR A 318 13.01 13.59 0.36
C TYR A 318 11.83 13.31 1.31
N LEU A 319 12.14 13.15 2.58
CA LEU A 319 11.08 13.10 3.60
C LEU A 319 10.42 14.48 3.71
N PRO A 320 9.09 14.54 3.98
CA PRO A 320 8.47 15.81 4.30
C PRO A 320 9.25 16.50 5.42
N GLU A 321 9.62 17.76 5.24
CA GLU A 321 10.08 18.54 6.36
C GLU A 321 8.92 18.60 7.36
N SER A 322 9.16 18.23 8.61
CA SER A 322 8.22 18.54 9.67
C SER A 322 8.27 20.07 9.83
N ASP A 323 7.39 20.78 9.17
CA ASP A 323 7.34 22.27 9.23
C ASP A 323 6.95 22.79 10.63
N GLY A 324 6.76 21.88 11.57
CA GLY A 324 6.39 22.19 12.95
C GLY A 324 5.00 22.81 13.09
N SER A 325 4.23 22.92 11.98
CA SER A 325 2.89 23.53 12.01
C SER A 325 1.86 22.68 12.76
N ASP A 326 2.08 21.36 12.84
CA ASP A 326 1.20 20.43 13.55
C ASP A 326 1.73 20.00 14.94
N MET A 327 2.82 20.60 15.42
CA MET A 327 3.37 20.30 16.75
C MET A 327 2.60 21.05 17.85
N ASN A 328 1.33 20.70 18.00
CA ASN A 328 0.41 21.35 18.95
C ASN A 328 0.54 20.83 20.38
N ASN A 329 1.30 19.75 20.57
CA ASN A 329 1.51 19.13 21.87
C ASN A 329 2.92 19.44 22.38
N SER A 330 3.09 19.49 23.69
CA SER A 330 4.40 19.65 24.32
C SER A 330 4.60 18.67 25.48
N ALA A 331 5.86 18.34 25.74
CA ALA A 331 6.24 17.52 26.89
C ALA A 331 7.57 17.97 27.46
N THR A 332 7.74 17.75 28.77
CA THR A 332 8.92 18.16 29.54
C THR A 332 9.74 16.96 29.97
N LEU A 333 11.08 17.07 29.87
CA LEU A 333 12.02 15.98 30.21
C LEU A 333 11.84 15.53 31.67
N LEU A 334 11.64 14.26 31.88
CA LEU A 334 11.65 13.62 33.17
C LEU A 334 13.10 13.35 33.61
N THR A 335 13.54 14.02 34.67
CA THR A 335 14.92 13.87 35.21
C THR A 335 14.99 12.97 36.44
N ASP A 336 13.87 12.77 37.14
CA ASP A 336 13.76 11.92 38.32
C ASP A 336 12.55 10.97 38.20
N VAL A 337 12.83 9.66 38.19
CA VAL A 337 11.80 8.63 38.08
C VAL A 337 10.82 8.66 39.29
N SER A 338 11.20 9.20 40.44
CA SER A 338 10.30 9.32 41.61
C SER A 338 9.12 10.24 41.37
N ALA A 339 9.22 11.14 40.39
CA ALA A 339 8.13 12.04 39.98
C ALA A 339 7.07 11.31 39.11
N LEU A 340 7.42 10.17 38.48
CA LEU A 340 6.52 9.43 37.57
C LEU A 340 5.44 8.66 38.35
N LYS A 341 4.19 8.88 37.99
CA LYS A 341 3.02 8.25 38.63
C LYS A 341 2.11 7.55 37.65
N PRO A 342 1.40 6.48 38.09
CA PRO A 342 0.28 5.95 37.31
C PRO A 342 -0.76 7.06 37.03
N GLY A 343 -1.17 7.16 35.78
CA GLY A 343 -2.03 8.21 35.23
C GLY A 343 -1.29 9.27 34.42
N ASP A 344 0.03 9.41 34.59
CA ASP A 344 0.81 10.35 33.79
C ASP A 344 0.79 9.93 32.32
N LYS A 345 0.77 10.94 31.45
CA LYS A 345 0.96 10.76 30.01
C LYS A 345 2.41 11.08 29.67
N ILE A 346 3.06 10.18 28.99
CA ILE A 346 4.47 10.31 28.58
C ILE A 346 4.67 10.03 27.11
N ILE A 347 5.77 10.53 26.58
CA ILE A 347 6.33 10.09 25.30
C ILE A 347 7.76 9.59 25.51
N ILE A 348 8.19 8.67 24.64
CA ILE A 348 9.56 8.13 24.63
C ILE A 348 10.31 8.72 23.45
N VAL A 349 11.45 9.35 23.74
CA VAL A 349 12.23 10.13 22.76
C VAL A 349 13.65 9.59 22.70
N SER A 350 14.24 9.54 21.52
CA SER A 350 15.67 9.27 21.35
C SER A 350 16.48 10.38 22.04
N LYS A 351 17.53 10.00 22.76
CA LYS A 351 18.35 10.99 23.50
C LYS A 351 19.10 11.94 22.55
N ASP A 352 19.75 11.39 21.54
CA ASP A 352 20.72 12.10 20.72
C ASP A 352 20.17 12.58 19.38
N THR A 353 18.92 12.26 19.07
CA THR A 353 18.23 12.66 17.82
C THR A 353 16.87 13.31 18.12
N SER A 354 16.25 13.91 17.11
CA SER A 354 14.92 14.52 17.22
C SER A 354 13.81 13.53 16.83
N TYR A 355 13.84 12.31 17.38
CA TYR A 355 12.81 11.29 17.13
C TYR A 355 12.10 10.87 18.41
N ALA A 356 10.77 10.79 18.34
CA ALA A 356 9.91 10.19 19.35
C ALA A 356 9.31 8.88 18.85
N MET A 357 8.81 8.05 19.77
CA MET A 357 8.14 6.80 19.43
C MET A 357 6.73 7.07 18.90
N GLY A 358 6.47 6.63 17.66
CA GLY A 358 5.19 6.67 16.99
C GLY A 358 4.45 5.32 17.06
N ASP A 359 3.56 5.12 16.12
CA ASP A 359 2.67 3.97 16.05
C ASP A 359 3.38 2.65 15.67
N VAL A 360 2.60 1.58 15.60
CA VAL A 360 3.08 0.24 15.21
C VAL A 360 3.61 0.31 13.78
N SER A 361 4.81 -0.23 13.55
CA SER A 361 5.34 -0.41 12.20
C SER A 361 4.48 -1.35 11.36
N SER A 362 4.58 -1.27 10.04
CA SER A 362 3.87 -2.16 9.11
C SER A 362 4.10 -3.66 9.39
N SER A 363 5.26 -4.03 9.91
CA SER A 363 5.55 -5.41 10.32
C SER A 363 4.84 -5.86 11.60
N GLY A 364 4.19 -4.96 12.34
CA GLY A 364 3.58 -5.24 13.64
C GLY A 364 4.56 -5.58 14.78
N ASN A 365 5.88 -5.43 14.56
CA ASN A 365 6.92 -5.92 15.47
C ASN A 365 7.66 -4.84 16.25
N ASN A 366 7.55 -3.59 15.81
CA ASN A 366 8.29 -2.44 16.34
C ASN A 366 7.39 -1.20 16.33
N ARG A 367 7.91 -0.09 16.83
CA ARG A 367 7.28 1.23 16.71
C ARG A 367 8.11 2.10 15.77
N VAL A 368 7.47 2.81 14.86
CA VAL A 368 8.13 3.79 14.00
C VAL A 368 8.69 4.92 14.83
N ALA A 369 9.67 5.64 14.32
CA ALA A 369 10.13 6.89 14.91
C ALA A 369 9.55 8.05 14.10
N VAL A 370 9.11 9.08 14.83
CA VAL A 370 8.48 10.29 14.32
C VAL A 370 9.34 11.48 14.70
N GLU A 371 9.51 12.43 13.80
CA GLU A 371 10.27 13.65 14.07
C GLU A 371 9.55 14.55 15.06
N ILE A 372 10.33 15.19 15.93
CA ILE A 372 9.88 16.15 16.92
C ILE A 372 10.82 17.35 16.97
N LYS A 373 10.36 18.47 17.52
CA LYS A 373 11.22 19.63 17.80
C LYS A 373 11.66 19.62 19.26
N LYS A 374 12.99 19.69 19.49
CA LYS A 374 13.57 19.84 20.84
C LYS A 374 13.93 21.29 21.11
N ASP A 375 13.57 21.77 22.30
CA ASP A 375 13.93 23.09 22.82
C ASP A 375 14.29 22.96 24.31
N GLY A 376 15.56 22.80 24.59
CA GLY A 376 16.05 22.51 25.94
C GLY A 376 15.44 21.23 26.52
N ASP A 377 14.80 21.37 27.69
CA ASP A 377 14.11 20.25 28.36
C ASP A 377 12.65 20.09 27.88
N THR A 378 12.21 20.86 26.91
CA THR A 378 10.88 20.76 26.32
C THR A 378 10.99 20.18 24.90
N VAL A 379 10.01 19.35 24.53
CA VAL A 379 9.82 18.90 23.16
C VAL A 379 8.42 19.26 22.69
N TYR A 380 8.31 19.57 21.39
CA TYR A 380 7.04 19.80 20.69
C TYR A 380 6.83 18.67 19.69
N PHE A 381 5.59 18.16 19.58
CA PHE A 381 5.28 16.99 18.78
C PHE A 381 3.86 17.00 18.22
N GLY A 382 3.65 16.28 17.13
CA GLY A 382 2.37 16.09 16.44
C GLY A 382 1.56 14.91 16.99
N ASP A 383 0.38 14.71 16.42
CA ASP A 383 -0.56 13.64 16.82
C ASP A 383 -0.08 12.23 16.41
N ASP A 384 0.93 12.11 15.55
CA ASP A 384 1.59 10.90 15.10
C ASP A 384 2.57 10.29 16.14
N VAL A 385 2.89 11.03 17.20
CA VAL A 385 3.67 10.53 18.34
C VAL A 385 2.77 9.75 19.30
N THR A 386 3.17 8.52 19.62
CA THR A 386 2.44 7.68 20.59
C THR A 386 2.53 8.25 22.01
N VAL A 387 1.42 8.81 22.48
CA VAL A 387 1.25 9.18 23.89
C VAL A 387 0.91 7.94 24.71
N ILE A 388 1.75 7.63 25.69
CA ILE A 388 1.64 6.48 26.59
C ILE A 388 0.98 6.93 27.88
N THR A 389 -0.05 6.22 28.34
CA THR A 389 -0.54 6.37 29.71
C THR A 389 0.21 5.41 30.63
N VAL A 390 0.86 5.93 31.64
CA VAL A 390 1.57 5.15 32.65
C VAL A 390 0.56 4.47 33.58
N VAL A 391 0.72 3.18 33.82
CA VAL A 391 -0.08 2.42 34.81
C VAL A 391 0.84 1.69 35.78
N ALA A 392 0.32 1.20 36.90
CA ALA A 392 1.09 0.32 37.78
C ALA A 392 1.43 -0.99 37.08
N GLY A 393 2.67 -1.43 37.16
CA GLY A 393 3.12 -2.71 36.65
C GLY A 393 2.62 -3.91 37.49
N LYS A 394 2.82 -5.13 36.98
CA LYS A 394 2.47 -6.38 37.71
C LYS A 394 3.35 -6.58 38.94
N THR A 395 4.57 -6.12 38.92
CA THR A 395 5.54 -6.19 40.02
C THR A 395 5.59 -4.83 40.73
N ALA A 396 5.64 -4.84 42.04
CA ALA A 396 5.78 -3.60 42.83
C ALA A 396 7.01 -2.80 42.37
N GLY A 397 6.87 -1.48 42.23
CA GLY A 397 7.94 -0.59 41.76
C GLY A 397 8.19 -0.62 40.24
N THR A 398 7.31 -1.28 39.46
CA THR A 398 7.36 -1.25 37.99
C THR A 398 6.15 -0.53 37.41
N TYR A 399 6.24 -0.18 36.12
CA TYR A 399 5.24 0.53 35.38
C TYR A 399 4.77 -0.27 34.18
N GLY A 400 3.49 -0.13 33.81
CA GLY A 400 2.94 -0.58 32.53
C GLY A 400 2.77 0.61 31.60
N PHE A 401 2.89 0.39 30.30
CA PHE A 401 2.75 1.40 29.27
C PHE A 401 1.50 1.11 28.43
N ALA A 402 0.41 1.78 28.77
CA ALA A 402 -0.86 1.65 28.07
C ALA A 402 -0.85 2.52 26.80
N VAL A 403 -1.18 1.94 25.68
CA VAL A 403 -1.29 2.55 24.35
C VAL A 403 -2.61 2.14 23.70
N SER A 404 -2.93 2.69 22.52
CA SER A 404 -4.06 2.18 21.73
C SER A 404 -3.90 0.67 21.50
N GLY A 405 -4.97 -0.09 21.79
CA GLY A 405 -5.01 -1.54 21.65
C GLY A 405 -4.41 -2.35 22.81
N GLY A 406 -3.91 -1.74 23.89
CA GLY A 406 -3.43 -2.47 25.07
C GLY A 406 -2.14 -1.95 25.70
N TYR A 407 -1.19 -2.84 25.99
CA TYR A 407 0.03 -2.51 26.72
C TYR A 407 1.27 -2.89 25.91
N LEU A 408 2.27 -1.99 25.89
CA LEU A 408 3.57 -2.32 25.28
C LEU A 408 4.27 -3.42 26.06
N TYR A 409 4.79 -4.43 25.36
CA TYR A 409 5.54 -5.52 26.00
C TYR A 409 6.72 -5.99 25.14
N SER A 410 7.73 -6.56 25.80
CA SER A 410 8.81 -7.31 25.18
C SER A 410 8.26 -8.66 24.75
N ALA A 411 8.28 -8.98 23.45
CA ALA A 411 7.54 -10.12 22.91
C ALA A 411 8.40 -11.35 22.56
N SER A 412 9.75 -11.28 22.74
CA SER A 412 10.64 -12.39 22.34
C SER A 412 11.99 -12.36 23.04
N SER A 413 12.59 -13.55 23.24
CA SER A 413 13.99 -13.69 23.64
C SER A 413 14.96 -13.70 22.45
N SER A 414 14.52 -14.04 21.25
CA SER A 414 15.36 -14.20 20.06
C SER A 414 15.23 -13.06 19.06
N LYS A 415 14.10 -12.35 19.04
CA LYS A 415 13.78 -11.26 18.12
C LYS A 415 13.61 -9.94 18.87
N ASN A 416 13.90 -8.82 18.20
CA ASN A 416 13.76 -7.48 18.76
C ASN A 416 12.31 -6.98 18.60
N TYR A 417 11.35 -7.61 19.30
CA TYR A 417 9.93 -7.34 19.13
C TYR A 417 9.36 -6.54 20.30
N LEU A 418 8.93 -5.30 20.01
CA LEU A 418 8.13 -4.45 20.88
C LEU A 418 6.68 -4.45 20.35
N LYS A 419 5.83 -5.25 20.96
CA LYS A 419 4.44 -5.44 20.53
C LYS A 419 3.44 -4.89 21.55
N THR A 420 2.15 -5.01 21.24
CA THR A 420 1.04 -4.66 22.12
C THR A 420 0.30 -5.92 22.55
N GLU A 421 -0.01 -6.04 23.84
CA GLU A 421 -0.79 -7.14 24.44
C GLU A 421 -2.08 -6.59 25.08
N GLY A 422 -3.19 -7.32 24.96
CA GLY A 422 -4.50 -6.88 25.48
C GLY A 422 -4.60 -6.84 27.02
N SER A 423 -3.72 -7.55 27.72
CA SER A 423 -3.68 -7.56 29.20
C SER A 423 -2.27 -7.45 29.68
N LEU A 424 -2.01 -6.56 30.62
CA LEU A 424 -0.69 -6.30 31.16
C LEU A 424 -0.05 -7.58 31.75
N SER A 425 1.10 -7.98 31.22
CA SER A 425 1.90 -9.12 31.70
C SER A 425 3.18 -8.66 32.43
N ALA A 426 3.98 -9.63 32.92
CA ALA A 426 5.32 -9.34 33.43
C ALA A 426 6.25 -8.80 32.33
N ASN A 427 6.08 -9.25 31.06
CA ASN A 427 6.85 -8.75 29.93
C ASN A 427 6.44 -7.34 29.48
N GLY A 428 5.24 -6.86 29.87
CA GLY A 428 4.77 -5.48 29.71
C GLY A 428 5.01 -4.61 30.94
N SER A 429 5.61 -5.15 32.00
CA SER A 429 5.96 -4.43 33.23
C SER A 429 7.40 -3.97 33.18
N TRP A 430 7.63 -2.67 33.30
CA TRP A 430 8.91 -2.02 33.03
C TRP A 430 9.53 -1.46 34.33
N ALA A 431 10.74 -1.89 34.62
CA ALA A 431 11.60 -1.21 35.60
C ALA A 431 12.28 -0.02 34.92
N ILE A 432 12.18 1.15 35.54
CA ILE A 432 12.72 2.40 35.00
C ILE A 432 13.74 2.99 35.96
N SER A 433 14.85 3.47 35.42
CA SER A 433 15.80 4.34 36.09
C SER A 433 16.26 5.45 35.17
N ILE A 434 16.60 6.62 35.73
CA ILE A 434 17.03 7.78 34.95
C ILE A 434 18.40 8.20 35.48
N ALA A 435 19.33 8.44 34.57
CA ALA A 435 20.65 8.99 34.89
C ALA A 435 21.08 9.95 33.76
N ASN A 436 21.45 11.19 34.13
CA ASN A 436 21.87 12.25 33.20
C ASN A 436 20.84 12.45 32.05
N GLY A 437 19.56 12.48 32.41
CA GLY A 437 18.44 12.62 31.48
C GLY A 437 18.12 11.37 30.62
N ALA A 438 18.99 10.35 30.59
CA ALA A 438 18.75 9.10 29.89
C ALA A 438 17.93 8.14 30.73
N ALA A 439 16.90 7.54 30.13
CA ALA A 439 16.07 6.53 30.75
C ALA A 439 16.58 5.11 30.39
N THR A 440 16.75 4.28 31.41
CA THR A 440 16.87 2.83 31.23
C THR A 440 15.53 2.20 31.52
N ILE A 441 14.90 1.61 30.51
CA ILE A 441 13.57 1.00 30.56
C ILE A 441 13.73 -0.49 30.23
N LYS A 442 13.57 -1.36 31.25
CA LYS A 442 13.70 -2.81 31.09
C LYS A 442 12.46 -3.54 31.52
N SER A 443 11.96 -4.43 30.66
CA SER A 443 10.89 -5.35 31.02
C SER A 443 11.36 -6.33 32.11
N THR A 444 10.48 -6.61 33.06
CA THR A 444 10.74 -7.50 34.21
C THR A 444 10.29 -8.95 33.94
N GLY A 445 9.78 -9.26 32.74
CA GLY A 445 9.41 -10.59 32.34
C GLY A 445 10.61 -11.49 32.02
N SER A 446 10.32 -12.65 31.45
CA SER A 446 11.32 -13.72 31.22
C SER A 446 12.11 -13.56 29.90
N TYR A 447 11.68 -12.69 29.00
CA TYR A 447 12.36 -12.51 27.72
C TYR A 447 13.67 -11.74 27.88
N THR A 448 14.72 -12.18 27.17
CA THR A 448 16.07 -11.62 27.28
C THR A 448 16.29 -10.37 26.44
N ARG A 449 15.48 -10.19 25.37
CA ARG A 449 15.44 -8.94 24.61
C ARG A 449 14.41 -8.01 25.24
N ASN A 450 14.80 -7.39 26.35
CA ASN A 450 13.90 -6.69 27.26
C ASN A 450 14.23 -5.21 27.48
N TRP A 451 15.23 -4.67 26.79
CA TRP A 451 15.69 -3.29 26.97
C TRP A 451 15.13 -2.40 25.86
N LEU A 452 14.18 -1.52 26.19
CA LEU A 452 13.61 -0.57 25.23
C LEU A 452 14.66 0.47 24.80
N ARG A 453 14.88 0.59 23.50
CA ARG A 453 15.91 1.42 22.88
C ARG A 453 15.46 2.00 21.54
N PHE A 454 16.19 3.01 21.08
CA PHE A 454 16.08 3.58 19.74
C PHE A 454 17.16 2.99 18.84
N ASN A 455 16.78 2.48 17.66
CA ASN A 455 17.68 2.00 16.62
C ASN A 455 17.78 3.06 15.52
N GLY A 456 18.87 3.82 15.54
CA GLY A 456 19.08 4.91 14.58
C GLY A 456 19.33 4.45 13.14
N ALA A 457 19.81 3.21 12.95
CA ALA A 457 20.03 2.70 11.59
C ALA A 457 18.71 2.37 10.86
N ASN A 458 17.68 1.93 11.60
CA ASN A 458 16.37 1.57 11.06
C ASN A 458 15.28 2.57 11.42
N ILE A 459 15.62 3.64 12.16
CA ILE A 459 14.69 4.71 12.62
C ILE A 459 13.43 4.11 13.29
N ILE A 460 13.64 3.21 14.28
CA ILE A 460 12.57 2.53 15.02
C ILE A 460 12.87 2.46 16.51
N PHE A 461 11.81 2.34 17.32
CA PHE A 461 11.89 1.94 18.71
C PHE A 461 11.54 0.46 18.86
N SER A 462 12.39 -0.28 19.59
CA SER A 462 12.17 -1.69 19.86
C SER A 462 12.88 -2.14 21.15
N VAL A 463 12.77 -3.45 21.46
CA VAL A 463 13.46 -4.05 22.59
C VAL A 463 14.68 -4.85 22.15
N TYR A 464 15.78 -4.72 22.90
CA TYR A 464 17.08 -5.31 22.57
C TYR A 464 17.68 -6.01 23.79
N GLY A 465 18.62 -6.91 23.56
CA GLY A 465 19.43 -7.53 24.63
C GLY A 465 20.59 -6.62 25.08
N SER A 466 21.12 -5.81 24.16
CA SER A 466 22.21 -4.86 24.40
C SER A 466 22.35 -3.89 23.23
N GLY A 467 23.17 -2.85 23.37
CA GLY A 467 23.46 -1.87 22.34
C GLY A 467 22.28 -0.91 22.06
N GLN A 468 22.35 -0.26 20.90
CA GLN A 468 21.40 0.77 20.44
C GLN A 468 21.45 2.09 21.26
N SER A 469 20.79 3.13 20.76
CA SER A 469 20.86 4.46 21.33
C SER A 469 20.01 4.62 22.59
N ASP A 470 20.44 5.50 23.49
CA ASP A 470 19.73 5.87 24.71
C ASP A 470 18.43 6.60 24.37
N ILE A 471 17.48 6.47 25.28
CA ILE A 471 16.18 7.12 25.21
C ILE A 471 15.93 7.98 26.44
N CYS A 472 15.00 8.90 26.32
CA CYS A 472 14.50 9.78 27.37
C CYS A 472 13.00 9.62 27.54
N ILE A 473 12.48 9.92 28.71
CA ILE A 473 11.05 10.03 28.97
C ILE A 473 10.71 11.51 29.10
N TYR A 474 9.68 11.96 28.43
CA TYR A 474 9.10 13.28 28.57
C TYR A 474 7.65 13.17 29.07
N VAL A 475 7.26 13.99 30.04
CA VAL A 475 5.88 14.05 30.56
C VAL A 475 5.12 15.07 29.74
N VAL A 476 3.97 14.68 29.22
CA VAL A 476 3.09 15.54 28.42
C VAL A 476 2.48 16.61 29.30
N ASN A 477 2.54 17.86 28.85
CA ASN A 477 2.10 19.05 29.60
C ASN A 477 0.57 19.22 29.63
#